data_1bbe9fe27b5265c83af98c8288a8fbb8
#
_entry.id   1bbe9fe27b5265c83af98c8288a8fbb8
#
_cell.length_a   1.000
_cell.length_b   1.000
_cell.length_c   1.000
_cell.angle_alpha   90.00
_cell.angle_beta   90.00
_cell.angle_gamma   90.00
#
_symmetry.space_group_name_H-M   'P 1'
#
loop_
_entity.id
_entity.type
_entity.pdbx_description
1 polymer ?
#
loop_
_entity_poly.entity_id
_entity_poly.type
_entity_poly.pdbx_seq_one_letter_code
_entity_poly.pdbx_strand_id
1 'polypeptide(L)'
;MTWLSDLIFNPAGFSHGMVVYSFVIALGLALGRIKFFGVSLGSTWVLFLGLIFSWLGLQVNPDLITFFKNFGLILFVFFIGLQVGPSFFATFRNGGWGLNGLTLFGVILSLLVTVGLFFIFKDDISLAQMMGVHFGAVTSTPGLGATQEALHAMGNHTDITVGYACAYPVAIIAIILTILFLK
;
A
#
# COMPACT_ATOMS: atom_id res chain seq x y z
N MET A 1 10.83 36.14 -10.80
CA MET A 1 11.12 34.79 -10.23
C MET A 1 9.87 34.13 -9.63
N THR A 2 8.70 34.39 -10.22
CA THR A 2 7.39 33.88 -9.76
C THR A 2 7.25 32.36 -9.95
N TRP A 3 7.81 31.80 -11.03
CA TRP A 3 7.71 30.38 -11.33
C TRP A 3 8.37 29.47 -10.27
N LEU A 4 9.46 29.93 -9.67
CA LEU A 4 10.20 29.17 -8.64
C LEU A 4 9.44 29.17 -7.31
N SER A 5 8.79 30.29 -6.97
CA SER A 5 7.92 30.36 -5.80
C SER A 5 6.66 29.51 -5.98
N ASP A 6 6.08 29.48 -7.17
CA ASP A 6 4.93 28.63 -7.48
C ASP A 6 5.29 27.13 -7.42
N LEU A 7 6.50 26.78 -7.86
CA LEU A 7 7.00 25.40 -7.80
C LEU A 7 7.14 24.89 -6.36
N ILE A 8 7.56 25.77 -5.43
CA ILE A 8 7.89 25.35 -4.05
C ILE A 8 6.71 25.57 -3.10
N PHE A 9 5.91 26.63 -3.28
CA PHE A 9 4.94 27.10 -2.30
C PHE A 9 3.48 27.08 -2.76
N ASN A 10 3.17 26.61 -3.97
CA ASN A 10 1.80 26.54 -4.46
C ASN A 10 1.23 25.12 -4.38
N PRO A 11 0.55 24.71 -3.28
CA PRO A 11 0.07 23.34 -3.09
C PRO A 11 -0.96 22.90 -4.13
N ALA A 12 -1.69 23.82 -4.74
CA ALA A 12 -2.65 23.56 -5.80
C ALA A 12 -1.98 23.34 -7.17
N GLY A 13 -0.70 23.73 -7.29
CA GLY A 13 0.03 23.67 -8.55
C GLY A 13 0.42 22.26 -8.95
N PHE A 14 0.21 21.90 -10.22
CA PHE A 14 0.62 20.61 -10.77
C PHE A 14 2.15 20.41 -10.63
N SER A 15 2.92 21.45 -10.95
CA SER A 15 4.39 21.40 -10.88
C SER A 15 4.91 21.18 -9.47
N HIS A 16 4.27 21.83 -8.46
CA HIS A 16 4.58 21.61 -7.05
C HIS A 16 4.39 20.13 -6.68
N GLY A 17 3.23 19.57 -7.01
CA GLY A 17 2.93 18.16 -6.73
C GLY A 17 3.95 17.20 -7.35
N MET A 18 4.35 17.43 -8.61
CA MET A 18 5.37 16.64 -9.28
C MET A 18 6.73 16.68 -8.57
N VAL A 19 7.15 17.86 -8.10
CA VAL A 19 8.39 18.03 -7.33
C VAL A 19 8.31 17.29 -5.99
N VAL A 20 7.20 17.46 -5.26
CA VAL A 20 6.98 16.78 -3.98
C VAL A 20 7.02 15.26 -4.15
N TYR A 21 6.29 14.69 -5.11
CA TYR A 21 6.32 13.26 -5.38
C TYR A 21 7.72 12.76 -5.75
N SER A 22 8.38 13.46 -6.66
CA SER A 22 9.74 13.09 -7.08
C SER A 22 10.71 13.11 -5.91
N PHE A 23 10.61 14.11 -5.05
CA PHE A 23 11.45 14.25 -3.86
C PHE A 23 11.19 13.13 -2.84
N VAL A 24 9.92 12.87 -2.51
CA VAL A 24 9.54 11.81 -1.55
C VAL A 24 9.96 10.44 -2.06
N ILE A 25 9.74 10.16 -3.35
CA ILE A 25 10.15 8.89 -3.96
C ILE A 25 11.67 8.75 -3.95
N ALA A 26 12.41 9.76 -4.41
CA ALA A 26 13.86 9.72 -4.47
C ALA A 26 14.49 9.53 -3.09
N LEU A 27 14.02 10.29 -2.10
CA LEU A 27 14.50 10.19 -0.71
C LEU A 27 14.12 8.84 -0.11
N GLY A 28 12.90 8.34 -0.34
CA GLY A 28 12.43 7.04 0.13
C GLY A 28 13.25 5.89 -0.44
N LEU A 29 13.55 5.92 -1.74
CA LEU A 29 14.39 4.90 -2.37
C LEU A 29 15.84 4.99 -1.89
N ALA A 30 16.37 6.18 -1.62
CA ALA A 30 17.70 6.35 -1.06
C ALA A 30 17.79 5.75 0.35
N LEU A 31 16.84 6.06 1.23
CA LEU A 31 16.75 5.47 2.57
C LEU A 31 16.48 3.96 2.52
N GLY A 32 15.73 3.50 1.53
CA GLY A 32 15.45 2.08 1.31
C GLY A 32 16.70 1.21 1.05
N ARG A 33 17.82 1.82 0.69
CA ARG A 33 19.11 1.12 0.54
C ARG A 33 19.81 0.85 1.87
N ILE A 34 19.42 1.53 2.93
CA ILE A 34 20.00 1.35 4.27
C ILE A 34 19.49 0.03 4.83
N LYS A 35 20.42 -0.81 5.30
CA LYS A 35 20.09 -2.09 5.93
C LYS A 35 20.12 -1.94 7.44
N PHE A 36 19.00 -2.24 8.09
CA PHE A 36 18.91 -2.34 9.55
C PHE A 36 18.98 -3.82 9.95
N PHE A 37 19.96 -4.21 10.75
CA PHE A 37 20.18 -5.62 11.14
C PHE A 37 20.24 -6.61 9.95
N GLY A 38 20.74 -6.15 8.80
CA GLY A 38 20.83 -6.96 7.59
C GLY A 38 19.55 -7.02 6.74
N VAL A 39 18.47 -6.39 7.17
CA VAL A 39 17.19 -6.27 6.45
C VAL A 39 17.02 -4.87 5.89
N SER A 40 16.62 -4.77 4.62
CA SER A 40 16.32 -3.48 3.96
C SER A 40 14.79 -3.33 3.86
N LEU A 41 14.29 -2.16 4.23
CA LEU A 41 12.87 -1.81 4.05
C LEU A 41 12.50 -1.47 2.59
N GLY A 42 13.51 -1.30 1.72
CA GLY A 42 13.30 -1.05 0.30
C GLY A 42 12.38 0.14 0.04
N SER A 43 11.44 -0.03 -0.89
CA SER A 43 10.47 1.00 -1.28
C SER A 43 9.45 1.37 -0.18
N THR A 44 9.36 0.61 0.91
CA THR A 44 8.48 0.92 2.05
C THR A 44 8.81 2.27 2.69
N TRP A 45 10.07 2.72 2.60
CA TRP A 45 10.46 4.05 3.04
C TRP A 45 9.72 5.19 2.33
N VAL A 46 9.29 4.99 1.08
CA VAL A 46 8.50 6.00 0.35
C VAL A 46 7.16 6.24 1.06
N LEU A 47 6.50 5.17 1.54
CA LEU A 47 5.28 5.29 2.33
C LEU A 47 5.51 6.05 3.64
N PHE A 48 6.53 5.66 4.41
CA PHE A 48 6.83 6.30 5.69
C PHE A 48 7.15 7.79 5.51
N LEU A 49 7.93 8.14 4.50
CA LEU A 49 8.22 9.54 4.20
C LEU A 49 6.96 10.30 3.76
N GLY A 50 6.10 9.67 2.94
CA GLY A 50 4.81 10.26 2.57
C GLY A 50 3.96 10.59 3.79
N LEU A 51 3.87 9.67 4.77
CA LEU A 51 3.17 9.89 6.03
C LEU A 51 3.80 11.02 6.85
N ILE A 52 5.14 11.04 6.99
CA ILE A 52 5.87 12.05 7.75
C ILE A 52 5.67 13.44 7.12
N PHE A 53 5.85 13.57 5.81
CA PHE A 53 5.68 14.85 5.13
C PHE A 53 4.23 15.34 5.14
N SER A 54 3.27 14.43 5.03
CA SER A 54 1.85 14.77 5.18
C SER A 54 1.54 15.27 6.60
N TRP A 55 2.09 14.62 7.61
CA TRP A 55 1.98 15.06 9.00
C TRP A 55 2.64 16.42 9.26
N LEU A 56 3.75 16.71 8.60
CA LEU A 56 4.43 18.02 8.63
C LEU A 56 3.67 19.11 7.87
N GLY A 57 2.50 18.79 7.29
CA GLY A 57 1.64 19.75 6.60
C GLY A 57 1.96 19.96 5.12
N LEU A 58 2.77 19.09 4.51
CA LEU A 58 3.01 19.14 3.08
C LEU A 58 1.74 18.72 2.32
N GLN A 59 1.16 19.67 1.61
CA GLN A 59 -0.07 19.48 0.84
C GLN A 59 0.24 19.35 -0.65
N VAL A 60 -0.52 18.52 -1.33
CA VAL A 60 -0.46 18.31 -2.77
C VAL A 60 -1.87 18.32 -3.32
N ASN A 61 -2.03 18.78 -4.57
CA ASN A 61 -3.33 18.81 -5.25
C ASN A 61 -4.03 17.44 -5.20
N PRO A 62 -5.27 17.33 -4.68
CA PRO A 62 -6.00 16.08 -4.55
C PRO A 62 -6.25 15.36 -5.88
N ASP A 63 -6.45 16.09 -6.97
CA ASP A 63 -6.65 15.48 -8.30
C ASP A 63 -5.37 14.79 -8.77
N LEU A 64 -4.22 15.39 -8.48
CA LEU A 64 -2.92 14.79 -8.78
C LEU A 64 -2.67 13.52 -7.95
N ILE A 65 -3.04 13.53 -6.68
CA ILE A 65 -2.97 12.34 -5.81
C ILE A 65 -3.82 11.21 -6.42
N THR A 66 -5.06 11.53 -6.78
CA THR A 66 -5.99 10.57 -7.37
C THR A 66 -5.47 10.01 -8.70
N PHE A 67 -4.94 10.87 -9.56
CA PHE A 67 -4.31 10.46 -10.81
C PHE A 67 -3.15 9.49 -10.59
N PHE A 68 -2.17 9.84 -9.74
CA PHE A 68 -1.02 8.97 -9.48
C PHE A 68 -1.38 7.68 -8.78
N LYS A 69 -2.36 7.70 -7.87
CA LYS A 69 -2.89 6.48 -7.24
C LYS A 69 -3.42 5.52 -8.29
N ASN A 70 -4.31 5.98 -9.17
CA ASN A 70 -4.96 5.14 -10.17
C ASN A 70 -3.97 4.69 -11.24
N PHE A 71 -3.15 5.60 -11.76
CA PHE A 71 -2.12 5.30 -12.74
C PHE A 71 -1.08 4.30 -12.20
N GLY A 72 -0.61 4.52 -10.97
CA GLY A 72 0.32 3.61 -10.31
C GLY A 72 -0.27 2.22 -10.08
N LEU A 73 -1.55 2.12 -9.72
CA LEU A 73 -2.24 0.85 -9.56
C LEU A 73 -2.34 0.10 -10.89
N ILE A 74 -2.70 0.78 -11.98
CA ILE A 74 -2.76 0.18 -13.33
C ILE A 74 -1.39 -0.35 -13.74
N LEU A 75 -0.34 0.47 -13.59
CA LEU A 75 1.03 0.06 -13.92
C LEU A 75 1.49 -1.13 -13.07
N PHE A 76 1.19 -1.11 -11.77
CA PHE A 76 1.54 -2.20 -10.87
C PHE A 76 0.92 -3.53 -11.32
N VAL A 77 -0.39 -3.55 -11.58
CA VAL A 77 -1.10 -4.76 -12.04
C VAL A 77 -0.57 -5.23 -13.39
N PHE A 78 -0.33 -4.29 -14.32
CA PHE A 78 0.22 -4.59 -15.64
C PHE A 78 1.61 -5.23 -15.55
N PHE A 79 2.52 -4.65 -14.78
CA PHE A 79 3.89 -5.19 -14.64
C PHE A 79 3.92 -6.53 -13.91
N ILE A 80 3.07 -6.74 -12.89
CA ILE A 80 2.93 -8.06 -12.26
C ILE A 80 2.41 -9.08 -13.29
N GLY A 81 1.42 -8.71 -14.10
CA GLY A 81 0.91 -9.58 -15.16
C GLY A 81 2.00 -9.98 -16.15
N LEU A 82 2.83 -9.03 -16.59
CA LEU A 82 3.97 -9.30 -17.47
C LEU A 82 5.02 -10.21 -16.82
N GLN A 83 5.30 -10.00 -15.53
CA GLN A 83 6.32 -10.77 -14.80
C GLN A 83 5.86 -12.20 -14.51
N VAL A 84 4.62 -12.38 -14.09
CA VAL A 84 4.09 -13.67 -13.64
C VAL A 84 3.50 -14.47 -14.80
N GLY A 85 2.92 -13.81 -15.82
CA GLY A 85 2.20 -14.43 -16.91
C GLY A 85 2.93 -15.59 -17.59
N PRO A 86 4.19 -15.44 -18.00
CA PRO A 86 4.93 -16.51 -18.68
C PRO A 86 5.11 -17.78 -17.84
N SER A 87 5.23 -17.66 -16.53
CA SER A 87 5.46 -18.79 -15.62
C SER A 87 4.18 -19.29 -14.96
N PHE A 88 3.06 -18.57 -15.06
CA PHE A 88 1.83 -18.85 -14.35
C PHE A 88 1.35 -20.31 -14.57
N PHE A 89 1.11 -20.67 -15.82
CA PHE A 89 0.63 -22.01 -16.16
C PHE A 89 1.68 -23.11 -15.92
N ALA A 90 2.96 -22.79 -16.10
CA ALA A 90 4.05 -23.72 -15.83
C ALA A 90 4.15 -24.07 -14.33
N THR A 91 3.92 -23.09 -13.45
CA THR A 91 3.92 -23.30 -12.00
C THR A 91 2.81 -24.26 -11.56
N PHE A 92 1.62 -24.18 -12.15
CA PHE A 92 0.54 -25.13 -11.86
C PHE A 92 0.90 -26.56 -12.30
N ARG A 93 1.51 -26.73 -13.49
CA ARG A 93 1.88 -28.06 -14.02
C ARG A 93 3.00 -28.72 -13.23
N ASN A 94 3.94 -27.96 -12.69
CA ASN A 94 5.16 -28.48 -12.06
C ASN A 94 5.04 -28.62 -10.53
N GLY A 95 3.86 -29.01 -10.02
CA GLY A 95 3.67 -29.31 -8.59
C GLY A 95 3.31 -28.11 -7.71
N GLY A 96 2.97 -26.97 -8.30
CA GLY A 96 2.55 -25.75 -7.60
C GLY A 96 1.23 -25.86 -6.83
N TRP A 97 0.48 -26.96 -6.97
CA TRP A 97 -0.82 -27.15 -6.30
C TRP A 97 -0.72 -27.06 -4.79
N GLY A 98 0.34 -27.63 -4.19
CA GLY A 98 0.55 -27.56 -2.73
C GLY A 98 0.79 -26.15 -2.23
N LEU A 99 1.65 -25.39 -2.90
CA LEU A 99 1.93 -23.99 -2.55
C LEU A 99 0.71 -23.09 -2.79
N ASN A 100 0.03 -23.28 -3.91
CA ASN A 100 -1.19 -22.51 -4.21
C ASN A 100 -2.32 -22.83 -3.21
N GLY A 101 -2.48 -24.09 -2.82
CA GLY A 101 -3.42 -24.50 -1.78
C GLY A 101 -3.10 -23.88 -0.42
N LEU A 102 -1.83 -23.87 -0.03
CA LEU A 102 -1.38 -23.24 1.21
C LEU A 102 -1.61 -21.71 1.18
N THR A 103 -1.32 -21.09 0.06
CA THR A 103 -1.57 -19.63 -0.11
C THR A 103 -3.06 -19.32 -0.03
N LEU A 104 -3.90 -20.10 -0.73
CA LEU A 104 -5.36 -19.96 -0.68
C LEU A 104 -5.89 -20.13 0.75
N PHE A 105 -5.40 -21.15 1.45
CA PHE A 105 -5.74 -21.35 2.86
C PHE A 105 -5.35 -20.17 3.74
N GLY A 106 -4.15 -19.62 3.56
CA GLY A 106 -3.68 -18.41 4.27
C GLY A 106 -4.56 -17.19 3.99
N VAL A 107 -4.96 -16.98 2.74
CA VAL A 107 -5.87 -15.88 2.36
C VAL A 107 -7.25 -16.06 3.03
N ILE A 108 -7.84 -17.25 2.95
CA ILE A 108 -9.13 -17.54 3.58
C ILE A 108 -9.04 -17.34 5.10
N LEU A 109 -7.98 -17.84 5.73
CA LEU A 109 -7.77 -17.70 7.18
C LEU A 109 -7.64 -16.22 7.57
N SER A 110 -6.90 -15.43 6.82
CA SER A 110 -6.74 -13.98 7.10
C SER A 110 -8.07 -13.23 6.97
N LEU A 111 -8.91 -13.59 5.99
CA LEU A 111 -10.26 -13.04 5.85
C LEU A 111 -11.16 -13.44 7.01
N LEU A 112 -11.14 -14.69 7.43
CA LEU A 112 -11.92 -15.18 8.59
C LEU A 112 -11.53 -14.45 9.88
N VAL A 113 -10.22 -14.26 10.10
CA VAL A 113 -9.73 -13.47 11.25
C VAL A 113 -10.24 -12.03 11.17
N THR A 114 -10.19 -11.41 10.00
CA THR A 114 -10.67 -10.03 9.79
C THR A 114 -12.17 -9.91 10.08
N VAL A 115 -12.98 -10.86 9.58
CA VAL A 115 -14.40 -10.90 9.86
C VAL A 115 -14.68 -11.14 11.36
N GLY A 116 -13.93 -12.04 11.99
CA GLY A 116 -14.03 -12.28 13.43
C GLY A 116 -13.70 -11.02 14.27
N LEU A 117 -12.62 -10.31 13.91
CA LEU A 117 -12.27 -9.04 14.54
C LEU A 117 -13.34 -7.97 14.31
N PHE A 118 -13.90 -7.92 13.10
CA PHE A 118 -15.01 -6.99 12.82
C PHE A 118 -16.20 -7.22 13.77
N PHE A 119 -16.61 -8.46 14.06
CA PHE A 119 -17.69 -8.72 15.00
C PHE A 119 -17.37 -8.28 16.43
N ILE A 120 -16.09 -8.28 16.81
CA ILE A 120 -15.65 -7.81 18.15
C ILE A 120 -15.69 -6.27 18.22
N PHE A 121 -15.28 -5.59 17.14
CA PHE A 121 -15.12 -4.13 17.08
C PHE A 121 -16.18 -3.42 16.25
N LYS A 122 -17.32 -4.07 15.96
CA LYS A 122 -18.37 -3.55 15.06
C LYS A 122 -18.98 -2.21 15.49
N ASP A 123 -18.90 -1.91 16.80
CA ASP A 123 -19.46 -0.67 17.37
C ASP A 123 -18.48 0.52 17.20
N ASP A 124 -17.19 0.23 16.98
CA ASP A 124 -16.15 1.23 16.84
C ASP A 124 -15.70 1.44 15.38
N ILE A 125 -15.73 0.38 14.57
CA ILE A 125 -15.14 0.38 13.22
C ILE A 125 -16.13 -0.20 12.21
N SER A 126 -16.37 0.51 11.10
CA SER A 126 -17.19 -0.01 10.00
C SER A 126 -16.50 -1.16 9.26
N LEU A 127 -17.28 -2.01 8.59
CA LEU A 127 -16.73 -3.09 7.77
C LEU A 127 -15.77 -2.57 6.70
N ALA A 128 -16.09 -1.44 6.08
CA ALA A 128 -15.22 -0.81 5.09
C ALA A 128 -13.85 -0.41 5.70
N GLN A 129 -13.84 0.21 6.86
CA GLN A 129 -12.60 0.56 7.56
C GLN A 129 -11.80 -0.68 7.98
N MET A 130 -12.48 -1.75 8.43
CA MET A 130 -11.85 -3.01 8.77
C MET A 130 -11.16 -3.66 7.55
N MET A 131 -11.71 -3.49 6.33
CA MET A 131 -11.04 -3.93 5.10
C MET A 131 -9.74 -3.14 4.87
N GLY A 132 -9.70 -1.85 5.21
CA GLY A 132 -8.46 -1.07 5.21
C GLY A 132 -7.41 -1.67 6.13
N VAL A 133 -7.77 -1.99 7.38
CA VAL A 133 -6.90 -2.67 8.35
C VAL A 133 -6.42 -4.02 7.81
N HIS A 134 -7.32 -4.81 7.21
CA HIS A 134 -6.97 -6.10 6.60
C HIS A 134 -5.88 -5.95 5.54
N PHE A 135 -6.08 -5.06 4.55
CA PHE A 135 -5.10 -4.88 3.48
C PHE A 135 -3.79 -4.27 3.97
N GLY A 136 -3.83 -3.46 5.03
CA GLY A 136 -2.63 -3.01 5.73
C GLY A 136 -1.87 -4.17 6.38
N ALA A 137 -2.59 -5.03 7.11
CA ALA A 137 -2.00 -6.18 7.81
C ALA A 137 -1.39 -7.22 6.87
N VAL A 138 -2.00 -7.45 5.70
CA VAL A 138 -1.45 -8.35 4.67
C VAL A 138 -0.54 -7.63 3.66
N THR A 139 -0.24 -6.36 3.87
CA THR A 139 0.63 -5.50 3.03
C THR A 139 0.20 -5.46 1.55
N SER A 140 -1.11 -5.52 1.28
CA SER A 140 -1.67 -5.56 -0.08
C SER A 140 -2.22 -4.20 -0.51
N THR A 141 -1.36 -3.34 -1.05
CA THR A 141 -1.77 -2.06 -1.65
C THR A 141 -2.74 -2.23 -2.83
N PRO A 142 -2.58 -3.23 -3.74
CA PRO A 142 -3.54 -3.45 -4.80
C PRO A 142 -4.93 -3.84 -4.29
N GLY A 143 -4.99 -4.65 -3.24
CA GLY A 143 -6.25 -5.02 -2.58
C GLY A 143 -6.96 -3.80 -1.99
N LEU A 144 -6.21 -2.89 -1.36
CA LEU A 144 -6.74 -1.61 -0.89
C LEU A 144 -7.37 -0.82 -2.04
N GLY A 145 -6.63 -0.64 -3.16
CA GLY A 145 -7.10 0.11 -4.32
C GLY A 145 -8.36 -0.49 -4.93
N ALA A 146 -8.37 -1.81 -5.16
CA ALA A 146 -9.53 -2.50 -5.71
C ALA A 146 -10.77 -2.40 -4.80
N THR A 147 -10.57 -2.50 -3.48
CA THR A 147 -11.67 -2.34 -2.52
C THR A 147 -12.20 -0.92 -2.49
N GLN A 148 -11.34 0.09 -2.55
CA GLN A 148 -11.76 1.50 -2.62
C GLN A 148 -12.62 1.74 -3.86
N GLU A 149 -12.21 1.23 -5.03
CA GLU A 149 -13.01 1.32 -6.27
C GLU A 149 -14.35 0.59 -6.16
N ALA A 150 -14.37 -0.61 -5.58
CA ALA A 150 -15.60 -1.35 -5.37
C ALA A 150 -16.57 -0.61 -4.43
N LEU A 151 -16.07 -0.01 -3.34
CA LEU A 151 -16.86 0.80 -2.42
C LEU A 151 -17.44 2.02 -3.13
N HIS A 152 -16.66 2.73 -3.93
CA HIS A 152 -17.12 3.88 -4.72
C HIS A 152 -18.23 3.46 -5.71
N ALA A 153 -18.05 2.32 -6.41
CA ALA A 153 -19.08 1.80 -7.31
C ALA A 153 -20.39 1.44 -6.60
N MET A 154 -20.32 1.09 -5.31
CA MET A 154 -21.49 0.83 -4.45
C MET A 154 -22.06 2.10 -3.80
N GLY A 155 -21.55 3.28 -4.13
CA GLY A 155 -21.94 4.56 -3.52
C GLY A 155 -21.45 4.76 -2.09
N ASN A 156 -20.50 3.94 -1.63
CA ASN A 156 -19.88 4.07 -0.32
C ASN A 156 -18.56 4.83 -0.44
N HIS A 157 -18.48 6.01 0.16
CA HIS A 157 -17.32 6.89 0.13
C HIS A 157 -16.48 6.83 1.42
N THR A 158 -16.62 5.77 2.21
CA THR A 158 -15.81 5.57 3.42
C THR A 158 -14.34 5.49 3.03
N ASP A 159 -13.50 6.32 3.67
CA ASP A 159 -12.06 6.25 3.51
C ASP A 159 -11.50 5.06 4.29
N ILE A 160 -10.96 4.10 3.57
CA ILE A 160 -10.33 2.88 4.11
C ILE A 160 -8.82 3.02 4.26
N THR A 161 -8.23 4.12 3.76
CA THR A 161 -6.78 4.34 3.75
C THR A 161 -6.22 4.58 5.15
N VAL A 162 -7.01 5.13 6.07
CA VAL A 162 -6.61 5.34 7.47
C VAL A 162 -6.31 4.01 8.16
N GLY A 163 -7.22 3.03 8.05
CA GLY A 163 -7.01 1.69 8.59
C GLY A 163 -5.78 1.00 8.01
N TYR A 164 -5.58 1.14 6.70
CA TYR A 164 -4.39 0.65 6.02
C TYR A 164 -3.11 1.31 6.54
N ALA A 165 -3.08 2.63 6.64
CA ALA A 165 -1.91 3.40 7.07
C ALA A 165 -1.51 3.08 8.52
N CYS A 166 -2.46 2.74 9.38
CA CYS A 166 -2.19 2.30 10.76
C CYS A 166 -1.66 0.86 10.81
N ALA A 167 -2.24 -0.06 10.04
CA ALA A 167 -1.90 -1.48 10.11
C ALA A 167 -0.61 -1.84 9.34
N TYR A 168 -0.35 -1.19 8.22
CA TYR A 168 0.77 -1.50 7.34
C TYR A 168 2.15 -1.39 8.02
N PRO A 169 2.49 -0.31 8.77
CA PRO A 169 3.77 -0.21 9.47
C PRO A 169 3.96 -1.33 10.49
N VAL A 170 2.90 -1.68 11.22
CA VAL A 170 2.91 -2.78 12.20
C VAL A 170 3.18 -4.13 11.51
N ALA A 171 2.52 -4.37 10.38
CA ALA A 171 2.71 -5.57 9.58
C ALA A 171 4.16 -5.70 9.07
N ILE A 172 4.76 -4.63 8.58
CA ILE A 172 6.17 -4.63 8.14
C ILE A 172 7.11 -4.98 9.30
N ILE A 173 6.90 -4.38 10.48
CA ILE A 173 7.70 -4.70 11.67
C ILE A 173 7.53 -6.17 12.04
N ALA A 174 6.30 -6.68 12.06
CA ALA A 174 6.01 -8.08 12.36
C ALA A 174 6.68 -9.04 11.37
N ILE A 175 6.65 -8.75 10.07
CA ILE A 175 7.33 -9.54 9.03
C ILE A 175 8.84 -9.57 9.27
N ILE A 176 9.45 -8.41 9.53
CA ILE A 176 10.89 -8.30 9.79
C ILE A 176 11.27 -9.12 11.03
N LEU A 177 10.54 -8.96 12.12
CA LEU A 177 10.79 -9.73 13.36
C LEU A 177 10.64 -11.22 13.13
N THR A 178 9.62 -11.64 12.37
CA THR A 178 9.43 -13.05 12.02
C THR A 178 10.61 -13.60 11.24
N ILE A 179 11.09 -12.88 10.22
CA ILE A 179 12.27 -13.29 9.44
C ILE A 179 13.52 -13.37 10.31
N LEU A 180 13.74 -12.42 11.21
CA LEU A 180 14.89 -12.41 12.12
C LEU A 180 14.82 -13.56 13.13
N PHE A 181 13.62 -13.93 13.59
CA PHE A 181 13.42 -15.02 14.55
C PHE A 181 13.58 -16.40 13.91
N LEU A 182 13.19 -16.55 12.64
CA LEU A 182 13.29 -17.81 11.89
C LEU A 182 14.69 -18.05 11.28
N LYS A 183 15.60 -17.10 11.33
CA LYS A 183 16.97 -17.20 10.82
C LYS A 183 17.89 -17.81 11.84
#